data_f059b78e96a21b40b829906fcd065cdf
#
_entry.id   f059b78e96a21b40b829906fcd065cdf
#
_cell.length_a   1.000
_cell.length_b   1.000
_cell.length_c   1.000
_cell.angle_alpha   90.00
_cell.angle_beta   90.00
_cell.angle_gamma   90.00
#
_symmetry.space_group_name_H-M   'P 1'
#
loop_
_entity.id
_entity.type
_entity.pdbx_description
1 polymer ?
#
loop_
_entity_poly.entity_id
_entity_poly.type
_entity_poly.pdbx_seq_one_letter_code
_entity_poly.pdbx_strand_id
1 'polypeptide(L)'
;MDSDGYKKIIEALVDLIQEGVYIVDEKGIGLFYSEEMAKNEQIKVSDVIGKPFNTAFPKVALNESTMYQALRKGISTKNKQQTYTNLYGKEVTTVNSTVPVKLDGHTIAAIEVARDITNIRSMSDTILKLQEDKLPENKPLVQPGIKKYTFEDIIGE
;
A
#
# COMPACT_ATOMS: atom_id res chain seq x y z
N MET A 1 11.86 -29.54 -1.92
CA MET A 1 11.67 -28.52 -2.95
C MET A 1 12.86 -27.57 -2.92
N ASP A 2 13.40 -27.28 -4.07
CA ASP A 2 14.57 -26.41 -4.14
C ASP A 2 14.17 -24.92 -4.18
N SER A 3 15.18 -24.04 -4.24
CA SER A 3 14.91 -22.60 -4.21
C SER A 3 14.17 -22.13 -5.47
N ASP A 4 14.39 -22.77 -6.61
CA ASP A 4 13.66 -22.42 -7.84
C ASP A 4 12.18 -22.75 -7.71
N GLY A 5 11.86 -23.85 -7.05
CA GLY A 5 10.47 -24.20 -6.77
C GLY A 5 9.77 -23.19 -5.88
N TYR A 6 10.43 -22.78 -4.80
CA TYR A 6 9.87 -21.75 -3.92
C TYR A 6 9.70 -20.42 -4.64
N LYS A 7 10.64 -20.07 -5.49
CA LYS A 7 10.55 -18.84 -6.26
C LYS A 7 9.33 -18.86 -7.18
N LYS A 8 9.10 -19.98 -7.86
CA LYS A 8 7.92 -20.12 -8.72
C LYS A 8 6.62 -20.02 -7.95
N ILE A 9 6.59 -20.57 -6.74
CA ILE A 9 5.42 -20.46 -5.87
C ILE A 9 5.16 -19.01 -5.50
N ILE A 10 6.20 -18.26 -5.15
CA ILE A 10 6.06 -16.84 -4.82
C ILE A 10 5.55 -16.06 -6.02
N GLU A 11 6.09 -16.31 -7.20
CA GLU A 11 5.64 -15.64 -8.42
C GLU A 11 4.16 -15.90 -8.69
N ALA A 12 3.74 -17.15 -8.54
CA ALA A 12 2.34 -17.51 -8.75
C ALA A 12 1.43 -16.85 -7.72
N LEU A 13 1.86 -16.81 -6.47
CA LEU A 13 1.09 -16.19 -5.41
C LEU A 13 0.91 -14.69 -5.67
N VAL A 14 1.99 -14.02 -6.07
CA VAL A 14 1.96 -12.59 -6.35
C VAL A 14 1.03 -12.29 -7.54
N ASP A 15 1.09 -13.10 -8.59
CA ASP A 15 0.17 -12.93 -9.72
C ASP A 15 -1.28 -13.11 -9.31
N LEU A 16 -1.53 -14.02 -8.37
CA LEU A 16 -2.89 -14.31 -7.94
C LEU A 16 -3.49 -13.17 -7.12
N ILE A 17 -2.71 -12.56 -6.24
CA ILE A 17 -3.23 -11.50 -5.36
C ILE A 17 -3.31 -10.14 -6.05
N GLN A 18 -2.58 -9.93 -7.13
CA GLN A 18 -2.62 -8.72 -7.95
C GLN A 18 -2.36 -7.43 -7.17
N GLU A 19 -1.52 -7.52 -6.16
CA GLU A 19 -1.07 -6.34 -5.40
C GLU A 19 0.40 -6.11 -5.71
N GLY A 20 0.88 -4.91 -5.40
CA GLY A 20 2.29 -4.61 -5.54
C GLY A 20 3.09 -5.32 -4.46
N VAL A 21 4.17 -5.98 -4.84
CA VAL A 21 5.05 -6.69 -3.90
C VAL A 21 6.49 -6.34 -4.19
N TYR A 22 7.23 -5.99 -3.15
CA TYR A 22 8.66 -5.69 -3.23
C TYR A 22 9.35 -6.46 -2.09
N ILE A 23 10.34 -7.26 -2.45
CA ILE A 23 11.09 -8.07 -1.48
C ILE A 23 12.57 -7.77 -1.65
N VAL A 24 13.23 -7.49 -0.53
CA VAL A 24 14.68 -7.28 -0.51
C VAL A 24 15.31 -8.30 0.42
N ASP A 25 16.59 -8.62 0.18
CA ASP A 25 17.34 -9.52 1.06
C ASP A 25 17.88 -8.76 2.28
N GLU A 26 18.67 -9.45 3.08
CA GLU A 26 19.22 -8.87 4.31
C GLU A 26 20.12 -7.68 4.07
N LYS A 27 20.68 -7.55 2.87
CA LYS A 27 21.53 -6.43 2.47
C LYS A 27 20.74 -5.30 1.83
N GLY A 28 19.42 -5.49 1.68
CA GLY A 28 18.58 -4.49 1.04
C GLY A 28 18.58 -4.56 -0.48
N ILE A 29 19.07 -5.68 -1.04
CA ILE A 29 19.12 -5.86 -2.49
C ILE A 29 17.79 -6.42 -2.96
N GLY A 30 17.22 -5.84 -4.02
CA GLY A 30 15.94 -6.29 -4.56
C GLY A 30 15.97 -7.71 -5.06
N LEU A 31 15.13 -8.55 -4.48
CA LEU A 31 14.97 -9.95 -4.90
C LEU A 31 13.76 -10.12 -5.80
N PHE A 32 12.71 -9.39 -5.53
CA PHE A 32 11.45 -9.51 -6.24
C PHE A 32 10.75 -8.15 -6.29
N TYR A 33 10.21 -7.82 -7.44
CA TYR A 33 9.48 -6.57 -7.65
C TYR A 33 8.38 -6.84 -8.66
N SER A 34 7.12 -6.79 -8.23
CA SER A 34 6.03 -7.22 -9.08
C SER A 34 5.71 -6.20 -10.15
N GLU A 35 5.06 -6.66 -11.23
CA GLU A 35 4.61 -5.77 -12.31
C GLU A 35 3.60 -4.75 -11.81
N GLU A 36 2.75 -5.13 -10.85
CA GLU A 36 1.80 -4.19 -10.26
C GLU A 36 2.53 -3.06 -9.54
N MET A 37 3.58 -3.40 -8.78
CA MET A 37 4.39 -2.39 -8.09
C MET A 37 5.08 -1.48 -9.12
N ALA A 38 5.60 -2.07 -10.20
CA ALA A 38 6.28 -1.33 -11.25
C ALA A 38 5.34 -0.32 -11.91
N LYS A 39 4.10 -0.70 -12.14
CA LYS A 39 3.10 0.21 -12.69
C LYS A 39 2.82 1.36 -11.75
N ASN A 40 2.63 1.06 -10.47
CA ASN A 40 2.30 2.09 -9.47
C ASN A 40 3.43 3.08 -9.31
N GLU A 41 4.67 2.59 -9.25
CA GLU A 41 5.84 3.42 -9.01
C GLU A 41 6.43 3.97 -10.30
N GLN A 42 6.00 3.48 -11.46
CA GLN A 42 6.49 3.90 -12.78
C GLN A 42 7.99 3.68 -12.91
N ILE A 43 8.46 2.54 -12.46
CA ILE A 43 9.85 2.15 -12.52
C ILE A 43 9.92 0.74 -13.10
N LYS A 44 10.96 0.47 -13.89
CA LYS A 44 11.11 -0.85 -14.49
C LYS A 44 11.58 -1.86 -13.47
N VAL A 45 11.06 -3.08 -13.56
CA VAL A 45 11.50 -4.17 -12.68
C VAL A 45 13.01 -4.33 -12.73
N SER A 46 13.60 -4.23 -13.92
CA SER A 46 15.05 -4.37 -14.10
C SER A 46 15.86 -3.29 -13.39
N ASP A 47 15.25 -2.16 -13.06
CA ASP A 47 15.95 -1.08 -12.34
C ASP A 47 15.90 -1.28 -10.82
N VAL A 48 15.18 -2.28 -10.35
CA VAL A 48 15.04 -2.57 -8.92
C VAL A 48 15.70 -3.87 -8.53
N ILE A 49 15.53 -4.92 -9.34
CA ILE A 49 16.08 -6.24 -9.05
C ILE A 49 17.60 -6.18 -9.07
N GLY A 50 18.21 -6.75 -8.04
CA GLY A 50 19.68 -6.78 -7.93
C GLY A 50 20.30 -5.49 -7.46
N LYS A 51 19.49 -4.48 -7.12
CA LYS A 51 20.01 -3.18 -6.69
C LYS A 51 19.59 -2.87 -5.26
N PRO A 52 20.42 -2.10 -4.52
CA PRO A 52 20.03 -1.68 -3.18
C PRO A 52 18.79 -0.79 -3.24
N PHE A 53 17.90 -0.94 -2.26
CA PHE A 53 16.64 -0.19 -2.26
C PHE A 53 16.87 1.33 -2.19
N ASN A 54 17.93 1.79 -1.52
CA ASN A 54 18.21 3.21 -1.45
C ASN A 54 18.77 3.76 -2.76
N THR A 55 19.33 2.91 -3.61
CA THR A 55 19.75 3.29 -4.96
C THR A 55 18.56 3.30 -5.91
N ALA A 56 17.69 2.30 -5.80
CA ALA A 56 16.49 2.21 -6.64
C ALA A 56 15.51 3.35 -6.32
N PHE A 57 15.43 3.75 -5.06
CA PHE A 57 14.49 4.78 -4.62
C PHE A 57 15.23 5.87 -3.84
N PRO A 58 16.05 6.68 -4.52
CA PRO A 58 16.92 7.64 -3.83
C PRO A 58 16.19 8.82 -3.20
N LYS A 59 14.94 9.06 -3.58
CA LYS A 59 14.18 10.18 -3.05
C LYS A 59 13.58 9.92 -1.67
N VAL A 60 13.57 8.67 -1.22
CA VAL A 60 13.04 8.32 0.08
C VAL A 60 14.15 8.50 1.11
N ALA A 61 13.93 9.38 2.09
CA ALA A 61 14.91 9.58 3.16
C ALA A 61 15.00 8.29 3.98
N LEU A 62 16.23 7.93 4.35
CA LEU A 62 16.48 6.65 5.00
C LEU A 62 15.68 6.50 6.29
N ASN A 63 15.58 7.56 7.09
CA ASN A 63 14.86 7.52 8.35
C ASN A 63 13.34 7.44 8.15
N GLU A 64 12.83 7.69 6.94
CA GLU A 64 11.42 7.60 6.62
C GLU A 64 11.10 6.32 5.86
N SER A 65 12.11 5.54 5.50
CA SER A 65 11.93 4.33 4.73
C SER A 65 11.42 3.20 5.62
N THR A 66 10.23 2.68 5.31
CA THR A 66 9.69 1.52 6.03
C THR A 66 10.53 0.28 5.75
N MET A 67 11.14 0.19 4.58
CA MET A 67 12.04 -0.90 4.23
C MET A 67 13.29 -0.89 5.12
N TYR A 68 13.88 0.26 5.30
CA TYR A 68 15.04 0.41 6.18
C TYR A 68 14.67 0.03 7.62
N GLN A 69 13.53 0.53 8.09
CA GLN A 69 13.09 0.24 9.45
C GLN A 69 12.85 -1.26 9.65
N ALA A 70 12.28 -1.94 8.66
CA ALA A 70 12.06 -3.37 8.74
C ALA A 70 13.39 -4.12 8.78
N LEU A 71 14.32 -3.79 7.86
CA LEU A 71 15.59 -4.50 7.76
C LEU A 71 16.51 -4.26 8.94
N ARG A 72 16.64 -3.00 9.36
CA ARG A 72 17.67 -2.63 10.34
C ARG A 72 17.15 -2.56 11.76
N LYS A 73 15.86 -2.30 11.94
CA LYS A 73 15.29 -2.13 13.27
C LYS A 73 14.24 -3.17 13.60
N GLY A 74 13.89 -4.03 12.65
CA GLY A 74 12.88 -5.06 12.85
C GLY A 74 11.48 -4.52 13.09
N ILE A 75 11.20 -3.30 12.60
CA ILE A 75 9.91 -2.65 12.82
C ILE A 75 8.97 -2.97 11.66
N SER A 76 7.77 -3.43 12.00
CA SER A 76 6.70 -3.64 11.03
C SER A 76 5.85 -2.39 10.92
N THR A 77 5.49 -2.02 9.70
CA THR A 77 4.55 -0.94 9.42
C THR A 77 3.37 -1.56 8.68
N LYS A 78 2.16 -1.36 9.18
CA LYS A 78 0.99 -1.99 8.56
C LYS A 78 -0.04 -0.95 8.19
N ASN A 79 -0.63 -1.12 7.02
CA ASN A 79 -1.78 -0.34 6.54
C ASN A 79 -1.51 1.16 6.54
N LYS A 80 -0.31 1.55 6.10
CA LYS A 80 0.03 2.98 6.00
C LYS A 80 -0.53 3.51 4.69
N GLN A 81 -1.44 4.47 4.79
CA GLN A 81 -2.02 5.10 3.61
C GLN A 81 -1.13 6.24 3.13
N GLN A 82 -0.88 6.28 1.83
CA GLN A 82 -0.09 7.33 1.20
C GLN A 82 -0.78 7.81 -0.06
N THR A 83 -0.72 9.11 -0.29
CA THR A 83 -1.21 9.70 -1.54
C THR A 83 -0.07 10.49 -2.15
N TYR A 84 0.20 10.27 -3.43
CA TYR A 84 1.29 10.96 -4.12
C TYR A 84 0.88 11.19 -5.58
N THR A 85 1.60 12.12 -6.23
CA THR A 85 1.39 12.41 -7.64
C THR A 85 2.46 11.69 -8.44
N ASN A 86 2.04 10.89 -9.41
CA ASN A 86 2.98 10.15 -10.23
C ASN A 86 3.56 11.02 -11.35
N LEU A 87 4.43 10.43 -12.21
CA LEU A 87 5.10 11.16 -13.26
C LEU A 87 4.14 11.74 -14.31
N TYR A 88 2.95 11.18 -14.42
CA TYR A 88 1.93 11.65 -15.36
C TYR A 88 0.99 12.68 -14.73
N GLY A 89 1.28 13.14 -13.53
CA GLY A 89 0.44 14.12 -12.85
C GLY A 89 -0.81 13.54 -12.22
N LYS A 90 -0.95 12.21 -12.21
CA LYS A 90 -2.11 11.56 -11.63
C LYS A 90 -1.89 11.32 -10.14
N GLU A 91 -2.92 11.61 -9.35
CA GLU A 91 -2.87 11.33 -7.92
C GLU A 91 -3.15 9.85 -7.68
N VAL A 92 -2.26 9.21 -6.92
CA VAL A 92 -2.33 7.78 -6.61
C VAL A 92 -2.40 7.62 -5.10
N THR A 93 -3.33 6.81 -4.62
CA THR A 93 -3.46 6.50 -3.20
C THR A 93 -3.22 5.01 -2.99
N THR A 94 -2.32 4.67 -2.09
CA THR A 94 -2.00 3.28 -1.78
C THR A 94 -2.08 3.03 -0.29
N VAL A 95 -2.31 1.76 0.07
CA VAL A 95 -2.18 1.27 1.44
C VAL A 95 -1.02 0.29 1.45
N ASN A 96 0.01 0.60 2.23
CA ASN A 96 1.27 -0.13 2.23
C ASN A 96 1.50 -0.81 3.56
N SER A 97 2.06 -2.01 3.50
CA SER A 97 2.53 -2.73 4.68
C SER A 97 3.93 -3.26 4.41
N THR A 98 4.84 -3.08 5.37
CA THR A 98 6.23 -3.51 5.25
C THR A 98 6.59 -4.29 6.52
N VAL A 99 7.07 -5.52 6.36
CA VAL A 99 7.40 -6.37 7.50
C VAL A 99 8.76 -7.01 7.30
N PRO A 100 9.52 -7.22 8.38
CA PRO A 100 10.74 -8.02 8.31
C PRO A 100 10.39 -9.51 8.28
N VAL A 101 11.25 -10.28 7.61
CA VAL A 101 11.18 -11.74 7.64
C VAL A 101 12.36 -12.21 8.46
N LYS A 102 12.09 -12.99 9.49
CA LYS A 102 13.12 -13.43 10.42
C LYS A 102 13.32 -14.93 10.35
N LEU A 103 14.55 -15.36 10.52
CA LEU A 103 14.93 -16.76 10.62
C LEU A 103 15.94 -16.86 11.76
N ASP A 104 15.65 -17.70 12.74
CA ASP A 104 16.51 -17.91 13.90
C ASP A 104 16.91 -16.60 14.59
N GLY A 105 15.94 -15.68 14.69
CA GLY A 105 16.14 -14.40 15.36
C GLY A 105 16.83 -13.34 14.53
N HIS A 106 17.21 -13.66 13.30
CA HIS A 106 17.87 -12.70 12.40
C HIS A 106 16.93 -12.28 11.28
N THR A 107 16.97 -11.01 10.93
CA THR A 107 16.21 -10.51 9.78
C THR A 107 16.94 -10.90 8.50
N ILE A 108 16.31 -11.71 7.67
CA ILE A 108 16.89 -12.20 6.43
C ILE A 108 16.32 -11.49 5.20
N ALA A 109 15.21 -10.79 5.35
CA ALA A 109 14.55 -10.14 4.23
C ALA A 109 13.54 -9.13 4.78
N ALA A 110 13.01 -8.29 3.91
CA ALA A 110 11.86 -7.46 4.20
C ALA A 110 10.91 -7.49 3.01
N ILE A 111 9.63 -7.45 3.29
CA ILE A 111 8.58 -7.51 2.28
C ILE A 111 7.70 -6.29 2.41
N GLU A 112 7.46 -5.63 1.29
CA GLU A 112 6.47 -4.57 1.21
C GLU A 112 5.35 -4.99 0.29
N VAL A 113 4.10 -4.80 0.73
CA VAL A 113 2.92 -5.03 -0.09
C VAL A 113 2.17 -3.72 -0.20
N ALA A 114 1.82 -3.33 -1.42
CA ALA A 114 1.12 -2.08 -1.69
C ALA A 114 -0.16 -2.37 -2.46
N ARG A 115 -1.27 -1.89 -1.93
CA ARG A 115 -2.57 -1.98 -2.59
C ARG A 115 -2.95 -0.60 -3.09
N ASP A 116 -3.22 -0.50 -4.39
CA ASP A 116 -3.68 0.76 -4.98
C ASP A 116 -5.18 0.87 -4.75
N ILE A 117 -5.59 1.89 -3.99
CA ILE A 117 -7.00 2.13 -3.69
C ILE A 117 -7.50 3.41 -4.37
N THR A 118 -6.78 3.90 -5.37
CA THR A 118 -7.12 5.15 -6.04
C THR A 118 -8.56 5.14 -6.57
N ASN A 119 -8.97 4.06 -7.24
CA ASN A 119 -10.31 3.96 -7.79
C ASN A 119 -11.36 3.93 -6.69
N ILE A 120 -11.10 3.19 -5.62
CA ILE A 120 -12.03 3.10 -4.49
C ILE A 120 -12.21 4.49 -3.86
N ARG A 121 -11.12 5.21 -3.66
CA ARG A 121 -11.17 6.53 -3.07
C ARG A 121 -11.90 7.52 -3.98
N SER A 122 -11.60 7.48 -5.27
CA SER A 122 -12.27 8.35 -6.24
C SER A 122 -13.77 8.12 -6.29
N MET A 123 -14.19 6.84 -6.27
CA MET A 123 -15.61 6.49 -6.23
C MET A 123 -16.27 6.99 -4.97
N SER A 124 -15.61 6.83 -3.83
CA SER A 124 -16.12 7.29 -2.56
C SER A 124 -16.29 8.82 -2.54
N ASP A 125 -15.31 9.54 -3.03
CA ASP A 125 -15.38 11.00 -3.12
C ASP A 125 -16.50 11.44 -4.04
N THR A 126 -16.70 10.75 -5.17
CA THR A 126 -17.77 11.04 -6.10
C THR A 126 -19.14 10.82 -5.47
N ILE A 127 -19.30 9.71 -4.73
CA ILE A 127 -20.54 9.43 -4.07
C ILE A 127 -20.87 10.50 -3.04
N LEU A 128 -19.90 10.92 -2.25
CA LEU A 128 -20.10 11.97 -1.25
C LEU A 128 -20.51 13.28 -1.91
N LYS A 129 -19.87 13.63 -3.03
CA LYS A 129 -20.20 14.84 -3.75
C LYS A 129 -21.63 14.80 -4.30
N LEU A 130 -22.03 13.67 -4.85
CA LEU A 130 -23.38 13.51 -5.38
C LEU A 130 -24.42 13.61 -4.25
N GLN A 131 -24.12 13.09 -3.09
CA GLN A 131 -25.00 13.21 -1.94
C GLN A 131 -25.14 14.66 -1.50
N GLU A 132 -24.07 15.42 -1.51
CA GLU A 132 -24.13 16.85 -1.17
C GLU A 132 -25.00 17.59 -2.16
N ASP A 133 -24.83 17.31 -3.46
CA ASP A 133 -25.60 17.97 -4.51
C ASP A 133 -27.09 17.66 -4.42
N LYS A 134 -27.43 16.49 -3.90
CA LYS A 134 -28.83 16.09 -3.77
C LYS A 134 -29.50 16.59 -2.52
N LEU A 135 -28.76 17.05 -1.55
CA LEU A 135 -29.35 17.57 -0.32
C LEU A 135 -29.96 18.93 -0.60
N PRO A 136 -31.24 19.13 -0.28
CA PRO A 136 -31.83 20.45 -0.43
C PRO A 136 -31.12 21.43 0.47
N GLU A 137 -30.85 22.62 -0.06
CA GLU A 137 -30.10 23.61 0.66
C GLU A 137 -30.75 24.06 1.94
N ASN A 138 -32.04 24.06 1.91
CA ASN A 138 -32.78 24.56 3.05
C ASN A 138 -33.22 23.46 4.00
N LYS A 139 -32.79 22.23 3.75
CA LYS A 139 -33.25 21.13 4.55
C LYS A 139 -32.36 20.97 5.76
N PRO A 140 -32.85 21.19 6.92
CA PRO A 140 -32.07 20.83 8.09
C PRO A 140 -31.96 19.34 8.04
N LEU A 141 -30.84 18.91 8.33
CA LEU A 141 -30.70 17.53 8.42
C LEU A 141 -31.26 17.15 9.73
N VAL A 142 -32.30 16.71 9.78
CA VAL A 142 -32.88 16.37 10.89
C VAL A 142 -32.28 15.56 11.92
N GLN A 143 -32.21 15.88 12.19
CA GLN A 143 -32.05 15.26 12.88
C GLN A 143 -32.41 14.77 13.62
N PRO A 144 -32.69 14.83 13.86
CA PRO A 144 -32.76 14.12 14.34
C PRO A 144 -33.04 13.43 14.70
N GLY A 145 -33.19 13.36 14.83
CA GLY A 145 -33.38 12.57 15.10
C GLY A 145 -32.88 11.81 15.02
N ILE A 146 -32.89 11.90 15.04
CA ILE A 146 -32.41 11.20 14.92
C ILE A 146 -31.58 10.94 15.12
N LYS A 147 -31.37 11.06 15.52
CA LYS A 147 -30.96 10.74 15.84
C LYS A 147 -30.41 10.15 15.95
N LYS A 148 -30.39 10.20 15.93
CA LYS A 148 -30.18 9.70 16.06
C LYS A 148 -29.83 8.80 15.86
N TYR A 149 -29.71 8.89 15.67
CA TYR A 149 -29.59 7.99 15.52
C TYR A 149 -28.59 7.44 15.43
N THR A 150 -28.20 7.60 15.47
CA THR A 150 -27.55 7.13 15.46
C THR A 150 -26.96 6.24 15.44
N PHE A 151 -26.56 5.92 15.16
CA PHE A 151 -26.19 4.94 15.28
C PHE A 151 -26.46 4.38 15.95
N GLU A 152 -27.14 4.49 16.35
CA GLU A 152 -27.77 4.13 16.92
C GLU A 152 -28.63 4.25 16.56
N ASP A 153 -29.23 4.72 16.28
CA ASP A 153 -30.08 4.68 15.90
C ASP A 153 -29.89 4.52 14.89
N ILE A 154 -29.62 4.68 14.65
CA ILE A 154 -29.52 4.41 14.00
C ILE A 154 -29.06 3.79 13.83
N ILE A 155 -29.20 3.87 14.11
CA ILE A 155 -29.14 3.51 14.36
C ILE A 155 -29.40 3.37 14.62
N GLY A 156 -29.92 3.83 14.87
CA GLY A 156 -30.49 3.89 15.22
C GLY A 156 -30.73 4.14 15.51
N GLU A 157 -31.21 4.34 15.85
CA GLU A 157 -31.63 4.56 16.23
C GLU A 157 -31.66 4.39 16.32
#